data_66a9703f883a7820a5f30fa32fe33a5a
#
_entry.id   66a9703f883a7820a5f30fa32fe33a5a
#
_cell.length_a   1.000
_cell.length_b   1.000
_cell.length_c   1.000
_cell.angle_alpha   90.00
_cell.angle_beta   90.00
_cell.angle_gamma   90.00
#
_symmetry.space_group_name_H-M   'P 1'
#
loop_
_entity.id
_entity.type
_entity.pdbx_description
1 polymer ?
#
loop_
_entity_poly.entity_id
_entity_poly.type
_entity_poly.pdbx_seq_one_letter_code
_entity_poly.pdbx_strand_id
1 'polypeptide(L)'
;MSENLICYKRMPVWNKDSLPKMFQEKHNTKEGTWGKITVLSGKLKFYVLTEQGDVVSEHIFTANDDTPFVEPQLWHKVEALSDDLECYLE
;
A
#
# COMPACT_ATOMS: atom_id res chain seq x y z
N MET A 1 9.64 -1.19 -19.69
CA MET A 1 10.03 -1.43 -18.29
C MET A 1 8.93 -2.15 -17.53
N SER A 2 7.74 -1.61 -17.52
CA SER A 2 6.64 -2.24 -16.79
C SER A 2 6.26 -3.60 -17.38
N GLU A 3 6.51 -3.83 -18.65
CA GLU A 3 6.20 -5.12 -19.26
C GLU A 3 6.99 -6.27 -18.62
N ASN A 4 8.04 -5.95 -17.85
CA ASN A 4 8.85 -6.96 -17.17
C ASN A 4 8.39 -7.19 -15.73
N LEU A 5 7.36 -6.47 -15.28
CA LEU A 5 6.84 -6.65 -13.93
C LEU A 5 5.98 -7.89 -13.87
N ILE A 6 6.35 -8.80 -12.99
CA ILE A 6 5.63 -10.05 -12.80
C ILE A 6 5.21 -10.12 -11.33
N CYS A 7 3.94 -10.44 -11.09
CA CYS A 7 3.47 -10.66 -9.73
C CYS A 7 3.96 -12.04 -9.28
N TYR A 8 4.98 -12.07 -8.43
CA TYR A 8 5.53 -13.31 -7.93
C TYR A 8 4.98 -13.67 -6.55
N LYS A 9 4.21 -12.77 -5.95
CA LYS A 9 3.63 -13.02 -4.64
C LYS A 9 2.38 -12.15 -4.46
N ARG A 10 1.31 -12.78 -4.01
CA ARG A 10 0.08 -12.07 -3.63
C ARG A 10 -0.19 -12.35 -2.16
N MET A 11 -0.32 -11.29 -1.38
CA MET A 11 -0.65 -11.41 0.03
C MET A 11 -2.14 -11.71 0.19
N PRO A 12 -2.54 -12.29 1.33
CA PRO A 12 -3.97 -12.51 1.58
C PRO A 12 -4.72 -11.20 1.68
N VAL A 13 -6.05 -11.28 1.56
CA VAL A 13 -6.89 -10.09 1.73
C VAL A 13 -6.91 -9.71 3.20
N TRP A 14 -6.67 -8.43 3.47
CA TRP A 14 -6.70 -7.88 4.82
C TRP A 14 -7.89 -6.95 4.97
N ASN A 15 -8.44 -6.90 6.21
CA ASN A 15 -9.42 -5.90 6.60
C ASN A 15 -8.77 -4.96 7.63
N LYS A 16 -9.56 -4.04 8.21
CA LYS A 16 -8.99 -3.07 9.14
C LYS A 16 -8.37 -3.72 10.38
N ASP A 17 -8.85 -4.90 10.76
CA ASP A 17 -8.37 -5.59 11.96
C ASP A 17 -7.19 -6.51 11.67
N SER A 18 -7.06 -7.00 10.44
CA SER A 18 -5.98 -7.92 10.07
C SER A 18 -4.85 -7.24 9.30
N LEU A 19 -4.99 -5.96 8.96
CA LEU A 19 -3.94 -5.20 8.29
C LEU A 19 -2.68 -5.23 9.15
N PRO A 20 -1.56 -5.76 8.63
CA PRO A 20 -0.34 -5.89 9.45
C PRO A 20 0.10 -4.57 10.03
N LYS A 21 0.47 -4.59 11.30
CA LYS A 21 0.87 -3.39 12.01
C LYS A 21 2.06 -2.72 11.35
N MET A 22 2.99 -3.50 10.80
CA MET A 22 4.18 -2.95 10.16
C MET A 22 3.83 -2.06 8.96
N PHE A 23 2.72 -2.35 8.28
CA PHE A 23 2.30 -1.53 7.14
C PHE A 23 1.62 -0.24 7.60
N GLN A 24 1.19 -0.17 8.83
CA GLN A 24 0.59 1.03 9.40
C GLN A 24 1.65 1.95 10.02
N GLU A 25 2.90 1.52 10.00
CA GLU A 25 4.04 2.29 10.48
C GLU A 25 4.97 2.59 9.31
N LYS A 26 5.87 3.54 9.50
CA LYS A 26 6.83 3.89 8.46
C LYS A 26 7.64 2.66 8.06
N HIS A 27 7.61 2.33 6.80
CA HIS A 27 8.40 1.21 6.26
C HIS A 27 8.70 1.51 4.79
N ASN A 28 9.60 0.73 4.19
CA ASN A 28 9.90 0.90 2.79
C ASN A 28 9.82 -0.43 2.05
N THR A 29 9.78 -0.31 0.73
CA THR A 29 9.76 -1.47 -0.16
C THR A 29 11.20 -1.97 -0.34
N LYS A 30 11.35 -3.29 -0.40
CA LYS A 30 12.66 -3.90 -0.60
C LYS A 30 13.25 -3.45 -1.93
N GLU A 31 14.57 -3.31 -1.98
CA GLU A 31 15.28 -2.95 -3.21
C GLU A 31 14.91 -3.91 -4.34
N GLY A 32 14.61 -3.35 -5.51
CA GLY A 32 14.24 -4.14 -6.68
C GLY A 32 12.82 -4.67 -6.67
N THR A 33 12.05 -4.36 -5.62
CA THR A 33 10.68 -4.86 -5.47
C THR A 33 9.68 -3.73 -5.64
N TRP A 34 8.70 -3.92 -6.51
CA TRP A 34 7.57 -3.02 -6.69
C TRP A 34 6.35 -3.62 -5.99
N GLY A 35 5.55 -2.76 -5.37
CA GLY A 35 4.31 -3.19 -4.74
C GLY A 35 3.10 -2.65 -5.46
N LYS A 36 1.97 -3.33 -5.35
CA LYS A 36 0.69 -2.84 -5.88
C LYS A 36 -0.38 -3.17 -4.87
N ILE A 37 -1.05 -2.12 -4.36
CA ILE A 37 -2.16 -2.27 -3.42
C ILE A 37 -3.46 -2.24 -4.21
N THR A 38 -4.33 -3.20 -3.93
CA THR A 38 -5.68 -3.21 -4.51
C THR A 38 -6.68 -3.11 -3.39
N VAL A 39 -7.58 -2.12 -3.45
CA VAL A 39 -8.66 -1.95 -2.47
C VAL A 39 -9.91 -2.59 -3.05
N LEU A 40 -10.47 -3.56 -2.33
CA LEU A 40 -11.68 -4.28 -2.77
C LEU A 40 -12.93 -3.62 -2.24
N SER A 41 -12.88 -3.03 -1.06
CA SER A 41 -14.00 -2.29 -0.47
C SER A 41 -13.46 -1.31 0.56
N GLY A 42 -14.25 -0.27 0.84
CA GLY A 42 -13.89 0.73 1.84
C GLY A 42 -12.85 1.71 1.34
N LYS A 43 -12.14 2.30 2.28
CA LYS A 43 -11.15 3.35 2.00
C LYS A 43 -9.86 3.08 2.73
N LEU A 44 -8.75 3.25 2.02
CA LEU A 44 -7.40 3.11 2.57
C LEU A 44 -6.64 4.41 2.31
N LYS A 45 -5.99 4.95 3.34
CA LYS A 45 -5.15 6.12 3.19
C LYS A 45 -3.70 5.68 3.04
N PHE A 46 -3.03 6.24 2.04
CA PHE A 46 -1.64 5.92 1.72
C PHE A 46 -0.81 7.18 1.89
N TYR A 47 0.22 7.10 2.72
CA TYR A 47 1.14 8.22 2.96
C TYR A 47 2.48 7.94 2.31
N VAL A 48 2.97 8.91 1.55
CA VAL A 48 4.35 8.89 1.06
C VAL A 48 5.18 9.68 2.06
N LEU A 49 6.26 9.07 2.53
CA LEU A 49 7.06 9.62 3.63
C LEU A 49 8.50 9.86 3.20
N THR A 50 9.19 10.72 3.94
CA THR A 50 10.65 10.80 3.87
C THR A 50 11.25 9.70 4.74
N GLU A 51 12.56 9.53 4.63
CA GLU A 51 13.27 8.55 5.47
C GLU A 51 13.11 8.90 6.96
N GLN A 52 12.97 10.19 7.27
CA GLN A 52 12.78 10.65 8.64
C GLN A 52 11.35 10.48 9.14
N GLY A 53 10.42 10.14 8.25
CA GLY A 53 9.03 9.91 8.60
C GLY A 53 8.11 11.10 8.38
N ASP A 54 8.59 12.16 7.74
CA ASP A 54 7.75 13.32 7.41
C ASP A 54 6.85 12.99 6.22
N VAL A 55 5.61 13.48 6.27
CA VAL A 55 4.64 13.22 5.20
C VAL A 55 4.94 14.10 3.99
N VAL A 56 5.18 13.49 2.85
CA VAL A 56 5.39 14.18 1.57
C VAL A 56 4.05 14.35 0.86
N SER A 57 3.23 13.31 0.83
CA SER A 57 1.92 13.38 0.19
C SER A 57 1.00 12.34 0.81
N GLU A 58 -0.32 12.53 0.61
CA GLU A 58 -1.35 11.63 1.12
C GLU A 58 -2.32 11.31 -0.02
N HIS A 59 -2.77 10.08 -0.06
CA HIS A 59 -3.72 9.62 -1.08
C HIS A 59 -4.78 8.74 -0.43
N ILE A 60 -6.02 8.82 -0.91
CA ILE A 60 -7.09 7.95 -0.45
C ILE A 60 -7.49 7.06 -1.61
N PHE A 61 -7.41 5.74 -1.39
CA PHE A 61 -7.77 4.75 -2.39
C PHE A 61 -9.07 4.07 -2.02
N THR A 62 -9.93 3.90 -3.02
CA THR A 62 -11.20 3.19 -2.86
C THR A 62 -11.25 2.02 -3.86
N ALA A 63 -12.33 1.24 -3.79
CA ALA A 63 -12.45 0.01 -4.57
C ALA A 63 -12.35 0.21 -6.08
N ASN A 64 -12.71 1.39 -6.57
CA ASN A 64 -12.72 1.64 -8.01
C ASN A 64 -11.48 2.38 -8.50
N ASP A 65 -10.52 2.63 -7.62
CA ASP A 65 -9.33 3.39 -7.98
C ASP A 65 -8.29 2.50 -8.64
N ASP A 66 -7.61 3.07 -9.64
CA ASP A 66 -6.44 2.47 -10.24
C ASP A 66 -5.23 2.97 -9.47
N THR A 67 -4.83 2.23 -8.46
CA THR A 67 -3.75 2.65 -7.58
C THR A 67 -2.40 2.55 -8.30
N PRO A 68 -1.46 3.48 -8.00
CA PRO A 68 -0.13 3.40 -8.60
C PRO A 68 0.70 2.28 -7.98
N PHE A 69 1.75 1.88 -8.68
CA PHE A 69 2.73 0.96 -8.09
C PHE A 69 3.52 1.69 -7.01
N VAL A 70 3.87 0.96 -5.97
CA VAL A 70 4.74 1.46 -4.90
C VAL A 70 6.18 1.18 -5.33
N GLU A 71 6.98 2.23 -5.48
CA GLU A 71 8.35 2.11 -5.97
C GLU A 71 9.24 1.38 -4.97
N PRO A 72 10.31 0.71 -5.45
CA PRO A 72 11.30 0.13 -4.55
C PRO A 72 11.85 1.19 -3.60
N GLN A 73 12.03 0.82 -2.35
CA GLN A 73 12.64 1.65 -1.31
C GLN A 73 11.87 2.92 -0.98
N LEU A 74 10.64 3.07 -1.46
CA LEU A 74 9.80 4.22 -1.10
C LEU A 74 9.32 4.09 0.35
N TRP A 75 9.59 5.09 1.17
CA TRP A 75 9.07 5.13 2.52
C TRP A 75 7.59 5.47 2.50
N HIS A 76 6.79 4.71 3.22
CA HIS A 76 5.35 4.89 3.19
C HIS A 76 4.69 4.22 4.39
N LYS A 77 3.40 4.50 4.57
CA LYS A 77 2.57 3.79 5.54
C LYS A 77 1.12 3.89 5.06
N VAL A 78 0.27 3.02 5.62
CA VAL A 78 -1.15 2.99 5.27
C VAL A 78 -2.00 3.07 6.52
N GLU A 79 -3.24 3.53 6.34
CA GLU A 79 -4.20 3.64 7.43
C GLU A 79 -5.58 3.26 6.92
N ALA A 80 -6.28 2.39 7.66
CA ALA A 80 -7.66 2.04 7.33
C ALA A 80 -8.56 3.21 7.70
N LEU A 81 -9.34 3.71 6.72
CA LEU A 81 -10.24 4.85 6.96
C LEU A 81 -11.68 4.43 7.16
N SER A 82 -12.04 3.18 6.87
CA SER A 82 -13.43 2.72 7.02
C SER A 82 -13.43 1.32 7.61
N ASP A 83 -14.56 0.99 8.27
CA ASP A 83 -14.68 -0.30 8.91
C ASP A 83 -14.82 -1.45 7.92
N ASP A 84 -15.23 -1.16 6.69
CA ASP A 84 -15.46 -2.17 5.66
C ASP A 84 -14.26 -2.34 4.73
N LEU A 85 -13.09 -1.84 5.12
CA LEU A 85 -11.90 -1.96 4.28
C LEU A 85 -11.55 -3.43 4.01
N GLU A 86 -11.30 -3.74 2.74
CA GLU A 86 -10.69 -4.98 2.29
C GLU A 86 -9.68 -4.64 1.21
N CYS A 87 -8.47 -5.12 1.36
CA CYS A 87 -7.38 -4.81 0.41
C CYS A 87 -6.36 -5.93 0.41
N TYR A 88 -5.54 -5.96 -0.64
CA TYR A 88 -4.42 -6.89 -0.69
C TYR A 88 -3.24 -6.25 -1.40
N LEU A 89 -2.08 -6.85 -1.21
CA LEU A 89 -0.83 -6.38 -1.80
C LEU A 89 -0.28 -7.45 -2.74
N GLU A 90 0.23 -7.00 -3.88
CA GLU A 90 0.92 -7.86 -4.83
C GLU A 90 2.36 -7.41 -5.05
#